data_390a5d5db22a2d1b769acc83dd3eaf47
#
_entry.id   390a5d5db22a2d1b769acc83dd3eaf47
#
_cell.length_a   1.000
_cell.length_b   1.000
_cell.length_c   1.000
_cell.angle_alpha   90.00
_cell.angle_beta   90.00
_cell.angle_gamma   90.00
#
_symmetry.space_group_name_H-M   'P 1'
#
loop_
_entity.id
_entity.type
_entity.pdbx_description
1 polymer ?
#
loop_
_entity_poly.entity_id
_entity_poly.type
_entity_poly.pdbx_seq_one_letter_code
_entity_poly.pdbx_strand_id
1 'polypeptide(L)'
;MNKTLTELWYGNVIPHEHKRDYSPIRNLTELSKRNRVALVATLTPEQKELLEKYEGSADEISGFCERDSFIYGFRLGMRLAIEALADEHENF
;
A
#
# COMPACT_ATOMS: atom_id res chain seq x y z
N MET A 1 4.77 20.43 17.95
CA MET A 1 5.31 19.17 18.48
C MET A 1 4.27 18.05 18.48
N ASN A 2 3.03 18.31 18.92
CA ASN A 2 1.99 17.28 19.01
C ASN A 2 1.03 17.27 17.82
N LYS A 3 1.44 17.81 16.68
CA LYS A 3 0.56 17.92 15.51
C LYS A 3 0.02 16.57 15.04
N THR A 4 0.88 15.58 14.94
CA THR A 4 0.49 14.24 14.48
C THR A 4 -0.46 13.57 15.46
N LEU A 5 -0.21 13.69 16.76
CA LEU A 5 -1.06 13.12 17.78
C LEU A 5 -2.43 13.81 17.78
N THR A 6 -2.46 15.13 17.61
CA THR A 6 -3.70 15.89 17.51
C THR A 6 -4.53 15.44 16.30
N GLU A 7 -3.87 15.29 15.16
CA GLU A 7 -4.53 14.80 13.94
C GLU A 7 -5.05 13.38 14.12
N LEU A 8 -4.29 12.54 14.81
CA LEU A 8 -4.72 11.16 15.10
C LEU A 8 -5.98 11.17 15.98
N TRP A 9 -5.99 12.03 17.02
CA TRP A 9 -7.14 12.17 17.93
C TRP A 9 -8.42 12.54 17.18
N TYR A 10 -8.31 13.45 16.21
CA TYR A 10 -9.46 13.88 15.42
C TYR A 10 -9.80 12.95 14.25
N GLY A 11 -9.09 11.82 14.12
CA GLY A 11 -9.37 10.85 13.06
C GLY A 11 -8.86 11.26 11.69
N ASN A 12 -7.92 12.19 11.63
CA ASN A 12 -7.39 12.71 10.37
C ASN A 12 -6.17 11.93 9.85
N VAL A 13 -5.72 10.91 10.59
CA VAL A 13 -4.61 10.06 10.15
C VAL A 13 -5.19 8.71 9.76
N ILE A 14 -5.36 8.51 8.46
CA ILE A 14 -5.95 7.29 7.90
C ILE A 14 -4.96 6.74 6.88
N PRO A 15 -4.11 5.76 7.27
CA PRO A 15 -3.01 5.29 6.41
C PRO A 15 -3.44 4.81 5.04
N HIS A 16 -4.56 4.09 4.93
CA HIS A 16 -5.00 3.56 3.64
C HIS A 16 -5.57 4.64 2.70
N GLU A 17 -5.83 5.84 3.21
CA GLU A 17 -6.26 6.98 2.41
C GLU A 17 -5.10 7.91 2.03
N HIS A 18 -3.88 7.52 2.40
CA HIS A 18 -2.69 8.30 2.06
C HIS A 18 -2.58 8.47 0.54
N LYS A 19 -2.45 9.72 0.12
CA LYS A 19 -2.32 10.04 -1.30
C LYS A 19 -0.93 9.61 -1.79
N ARG A 20 -0.92 8.71 -2.78
CA ARG A 20 0.33 8.20 -3.33
C ARG A 20 0.83 9.08 -4.46
N ASP A 21 2.15 9.17 -4.57
CA ASP A 21 2.80 9.79 -5.73
C ASP A 21 3.07 8.71 -6.77
N TYR A 22 2.33 8.75 -7.87
CA TYR A 22 2.47 7.78 -8.96
C TYR A 22 3.47 8.23 -10.04
N SER A 23 4.08 9.41 -9.88
CA SER A 23 5.02 9.95 -10.88
C SER A 23 6.12 8.96 -11.26
N PRO A 24 6.76 8.24 -10.31
CA PRO A 24 7.84 7.32 -10.66
C PRO A 24 7.40 6.14 -11.51
N ILE A 25 6.11 5.79 -11.47
CA ILE A 25 5.58 4.62 -12.17
C ILE A 25 4.55 4.98 -13.24
N ARG A 26 4.45 6.26 -13.59
CA ARG A 26 3.46 6.73 -14.55
C ARG A 26 3.51 5.96 -15.86
N ASN A 27 4.69 5.82 -16.44
CA ASN A 27 4.85 5.14 -17.72
C ASN A 27 4.47 3.67 -17.64
N LEU A 28 4.81 3.01 -16.52
CA LEU A 28 4.43 1.61 -16.29
C LEU A 28 2.92 1.46 -16.13
N THR A 29 2.29 2.39 -15.43
CA THR A 29 0.84 2.38 -15.24
C THR A 29 0.11 2.55 -16.56
N GLU A 30 0.55 3.47 -17.40
CA GLU A 30 -0.03 3.69 -18.73
C GLU A 30 0.17 2.47 -19.64
N LEU A 31 1.36 1.87 -19.60
CA LEU A 31 1.66 0.67 -20.35
C LEU A 31 0.77 -0.49 -19.89
N SER A 32 0.60 -0.67 -18.61
CA SER A 32 -0.27 -1.69 -18.03
C SER A 32 -1.71 -1.54 -18.51
N LYS A 33 -2.24 -0.32 -18.48
CA LYS A 33 -3.60 -0.05 -18.95
C LYS A 33 -3.74 -0.37 -20.44
N ARG A 34 -2.77 0.02 -21.23
CA ARG A 34 -2.76 -0.22 -22.67
C ARG A 34 -2.72 -1.71 -22.98
N ASN A 35 -1.88 -2.43 -22.28
CA ASN A 35 -1.77 -3.88 -22.43
C ASN A 35 -3.05 -4.59 -22.03
N ARG A 36 -3.71 -4.12 -20.96
CA ARG A 36 -4.98 -4.69 -20.53
C ARG A 36 -6.05 -4.51 -21.59
N VAL A 37 -6.17 -3.31 -22.16
CA VAL A 37 -7.13 -3.02 -23.24
C VAL A 37 -6.88 -3.95 -24.42
N ALA A 38 -5.63 -4.10 -24.83
CA ALA A 38 -5.26 -4.97 -25.94
C ALA A 38 -5.60 -6.45 -25.66
N LEU A 39 -5.35 -6.92 -24.45
CA LEU A 39 -5.67 -8.29 -24.05
C LEU A 39 -7.18 -8.51 -24.06
N VAL A 40 -7.95 -7.64 -23.44
CA VAL A 40 -9.40 -7.76 -23.34
C VAL A 40 -10.05 -7.81 -24.73
N ALA A 41 -9.51 -7.07 -25.67
CA ALA A 41 -10.01 -7.05 -27.05
C ALA A 41 -9.90 -8.42 -27.74
N THR A 42 -9.02 -9.30 -27.29
CA THR A 42 -8.84 -10.65 -27.85
C THR A 42 -9.63 -11.74 -27.15
N LEU A 43 -10.33 -11.42 -26.05
CA LEU A 43 -10.97 -12.41 -25.20
C LEU A 43 -12.42 -12.63 -25.58
N THR A 44 -12.92 -13.86 -25.38
CA THR A 44 -14.34 -14.17 -25.42
C THR A 44 -15.04 -13.61 -24.19
N PRO A 45 -16.40 -13.50 -24.20
CA PRO A 45 -17.12 -13.05 -22.99
C PRO A 45 -16.82 -13.89 -21.75
N GLU A 46 -16.71 -15.22 -21.91
CA GLU A 46 -16.39 -16.11 -20.79
C GLU A 46 -14.99 -15.86 -20.25
N GLN A 47 -14.03 -15.62 -21.15
CA GLN A 47 -12.65 -15.33 -20.76
C GLN A 47 -12.54 -13.99 -20.05
N LYS A 48 -13.30 -12.98 -20.50
CA LYS A 48 -13.37 -11.68 -19.81
C LYS A 48 -13.88 -11.83 -18.38
N GLU A 49 -14.90 -12.66 -18.20
CA GLU A 49 -15.45 -12.92 -16.86
C GLU A 49 -14.41 -13.56 -15.95
N LEU A 50 -13.65 -14.53 -16.46
CA LEU A 50 -12.56 -15.15 -15.69
C LEU A 50 -11.47 -14.16 -15.34
N LEU A 51 -11.12 -13.28 -16.28
CA LEU A 51 -10.13 -12.24 -16.03
C LEU A 51 -10.58 -11.29 -14.91
N GLU A 52 -11.84 -10.86 -14.95
CA GLU A 52 -12.41 -9.98 -13.92
C GLU A 52 -12.43 -10.65 -12.55
N LYS A 53 -12.76 -11.93 -12.47
CA LYS A 53 -12.71 -12.69 -11.22
C LYS A 53 -11.28 -12.79 -10.69
N TYR A 54 -10.33 -13.05 -11.58
CA TYR A 54 -8.92 -13.11 -11.22
C TYR A 54 -8.44 -11.75 -10.68
N GLU A 55 -8.77 -10.67 -11.39
CA GLU A 55 -8.39 -9.32 -10.96
C GLU A 55 -8.98 -8.97 -9.60
N GLY A 56 -10.25 -9.33 -9.37
CA GLY A 56 -10.89 -9.11 -8.08
C GLY A 56 -10.18 -9.81 -6.93
N SER A 57 -9.80 -11.08 -7.14
CA SER A 57 -9.05 -11.84 -6.15
C SER A 57 -7.66 -11.24 -5.92
N ALA A 58 -6.98 -10.85 -6.98
CA ALA A 58 -5.66 -10.23 -6.89
C ALA A 58 -5.71 -8.91 -6.13
N ASP A 59 -6.75 -8.11 -6.35
CA ASP A 59 -6.94 -6.86 -5.64
C ASP A 59 -7.17 -7.08 -4.15
N GLU A 60 -7.97 -8.09 -3.78
CA GLU A 60 -8.17 -8.44 -2.37
C GLU A 60 -6.87 -8.88 -1.71
N ILE A 61 -6.11 -9.74 -2.38
CA ILE A 61 -4.79 -10.18 -1.88
C ILE A 61 -3.87 -8.98 -1.68
N SER A 62 -3.83 -8.07 -2.66
CA SER A 62 -3.01 -6.85 -2.57
C SER A 62 -3.40 -6.00 -1.37
N GLY A 63 -4.70 -5.85 -1.11
CA GLY A 63 -5.21 -5.11 0.04
C GLY A 63 -4.74 -5.70 1.36
N PHE A 64 -4.81 -7.02 1.51
CA PHE A 64 -4.30 -7.70 2.70
C PHE A 64 -2.81 -7.54 2.84
N CYS A 65 -2.05 -7.67 1.74
CA CYS A 65 -0.60 -7.50 1.76
C CYS A 65 -0.20 -6.08 2.14
N GLU A 66 -0.91 -5.08 1.64
CA GLU A 66 -0.66 -3.68 2.00
C GLU A 66 -0.87 -3.45 3.50
N ARG A 67 -1.95 -4.01 4.05
CA ARG A 67 -2.22 -3.92 5.49
C ARG A 67 -1.12 -4.58 6.30
N ASP A 68 -0.72 -5.78 5.93
CA ASP A 68 0.32 -6.52 6.64
C ASP A 68 1.66 -5.81 6.57
N SER A 69 1.98 -5.24 5.41
CA SER A 69 3.22 -4.46 5.23
C SER A 69 3.21 -3.20 6.10
N PHE A 70 2.07 -2.53 6.21
CA PHE A 70 1.92 -1.37 7.09
C PHE A 70 2.16 -1.76 8.55
N ILE A 71 1.50 -2.84 9.01
CA ILE A 71 1.64 -3.31 10.39
C ILE A 71 3.08 -3.69 10.69
N TYR A 72 3.71 -4.42 9.78
CA TYR A 72 5.11 -4.83 9.92
C TYR A 72 6.03 -3.62 10.00
N GLY A 73 5.87 -2.67 9.08
CA GLY A 73 6.70 -1.47 9.04
C GLY A 73 6.56 -0.62 10.29
N PHE A 74 5.31 -0.46 10.76
CA PHE A 74 5.04 0.29 11.98
C PHE A 74 5.72 -0.38 13.19
N ARG A 75 5.55 -1.69 13.33
CA ARG A 75 6.17 -2.44 14.45
C ARG A 75 7.68 -2.38 14.40
N LEU A 76 8.26 -2.56 13.22
CA LEU A 76 9.70 -2.48 13.04
C LEU A 76 10.22 -1.08 13.40
N GLY A 77 9.55 -0.04 12.94
CA GLY A 77 9.93 1.33 13.26
C GLY A 77 9.90 1.60 14.74
N MET A 78 8.87 1.12 15.44
CA MET A 78 8.75 1.25 16.90
C MET A 78 9.87 0.53 17.62
N ARG A 79 10.19 -0.68 17.21
CA ARG A 79 11.29 -1.46 17.81
C ARG A 79 12.63 -0.76 17.63
N LEU A 80 12.89 -0.26 16.43
CA LEU A 80 14.11 0.47 16.16
C LEU A 80 14.24 1.73 17.01
N ALA A 81 13.15 2.47 17.17
CA ALA A 81 13.11 3.66 18.00
C ALA A 81 13.37 3.33 19.47
N ILE A 82 12.75 2.28 19.99
CA ILE A 82 12.93 1.85 21.38
C ILE A 82 14.36 1.40 21.62
N GLU A 83 14.94 0.61 20.72
CA GLU A 83 16.33 0.16 20.85
C GLU A 83 17.31 1.32 20.79
N ALA A 84 17.10 2.26 19.89
CA ALA A 84 17.96 3.45 19.78
C ALA A 84 17.93 4.27 21.06
N LEU A 85 16.76 4.45 21.65
CA LEU A 85 16.62 5.21 22.91
C LEU A 85 17.23 4.44 24.08
N ALA A 86 17.05 3.11 24.13
CA ALA A 86 17.64 2.29 25.17
C ALA A 86 19.18 2.32 25.11
N ASP A 87 19.75 2.19 23.90
CA ASP A 87 21.20 2.26 23.69
C ASP A 87 21.76 3.61 24.11
N GLU A 88 21.05 4.68 23.83
CA GLU A 88 21.44 6.01 24.26
C GLU A 88 21.51 6.12 25.78
N HIS A 89 20.56 5.51 26.48
CA HIS A 89 20.56 5.47 27.94
C HIS A 89 21.67 4.56 28.50
N GLU A 90 21.96 3.46 27.85
CA GLU A 90 22.97 2.50 28.28
C GLU A 90 24.38 3.06 28.17
N ASN A 91 24.61 4.00 27.27
CA ASN A 91 25.90 4.59 27.04
C ASN A 91 26.27 5.70 28.06
N PHE A 92 25.41 5.95 29.01
CA PHE A 92 25.67 6.84 30.12
C PHE A 92 26.00 6.06 31.41
#